data_31fdd916c7051dffecaa36c85cd007b6
#
_entry.id   31fdd916c7051dffecaa36c85cd007b6
#
_cell.length_a   1.000
_cell.length_b   1.000
_cell.length_c   1.000
_cell.angle_alpha   90.00
_cell.angle_beta   90.00
_cell.angle_gamma   90.00
#
_symmetry.space_group_name_H-M   'P 1'
#
loop_
_entity.id
_entity.type
_entity.pdbx_description
1 polymer ?
#
loop_
_entity_poly.entity_id
_entity_poly.type
_entity_poly.pdbx_seq_one_letter_code
_entity_poly.pdbx_strand_id
1 'polypeptide(L)'
;MKILVLTILFILMFFRIKGTPSALSKTLWRKRMIKQLAKNKENNNGEPLSDAMQGVAILIVFFMDLYLIIFYIVLGNKIGTTEFIVMSALQVFTCLWSLGVSLSEAKTAFSYNIEDFKFHRFQLFFNVVLDYIYYSWAIYMLLK
;
A
#
# COMPACT_ATOMS: atom_id res chain seq x y z
N MET A 1 -15.75 16.92 9.23
CA MET A 1 -14.36 16.44 9.26
C MET A 1 -14.20 15.04 9.89
N LYS A 2 -14.80 14.72 11.08
CA LYS A 2 -14.76 13.39 11.72
C LYS A 2 -15.32 12.28 10.80
N ILE A 3 -16.46 12.51 10.16
CA ILE A 3 -17.11 11.54 9.24
C ILE A 3 -16.22 11.23 8.04
N LEU A 4 -15.62 12.26 7.43
CA LEU A 4 -14.73 12.06 6.28
C LEU A 4 -13.53 11.19 6.62
N VAL A 5 -12.88 11.44 7.78
CA VAL A 5 -11.75 10.64 8.24
C VAL A 5 -12.16 9.19 8.52
N LEU A 6 -13.31 8.97 9.15
CA LEU A 6 -13.86 7.62 9.37
C LEU A 6 -14.14 6.91 8.05
N THR A 7 -14.72 7.61 7.07
CA THR A 7 -14.97 7.03 5.73
C THR A 7 -13.67 6.59 5.07
N ILE A 8 -12.63 7.42 5.11
CA ILE A 8 -11.30 7.07 4.58
C ILE A 8 -10.73 5.83 5.29
N LEU A 9 -10.79 5.78 6.63
CA LEU A 9 -10.30 4.64 7.41
C LEU A 9 -11.04 3.34 7.06
N PHE A 10 -12.37 3.38 6.91
CA PHE A 10 -13.15 2.21 6.50
C PHE A 10 -12.79 1.75 5.08
N ILE A 11 -12.58 2.67 4.14
CA ILE A 11 -12.13 2.36 2.78
C ILE A 11 -10.75 1.68 2.82
N LEU A 12 -9.78 2.27 3.55
CA LEU A 12 -8.43 1.71 3.68
C LEU A 12 -8.48 0.31 4.32
N MET A 13 -9.26 0.14 5.39
CA MET A 13 -9.44 -1.15 6.05
C MET A 13 -10.06 -2.20 5.11
N PHE A 14 -11.07 -1.81 4.32
CA PHE A 14 -11.69 -2.70 3.33
C PHE A 14 -10.69 -3.18 2.27
N PHE A 15 -9.87 -2.27 1.71
CA PHE A 15 -8.83 -2.64 0.75
C PHE A 15 -7.78 -3.54 1.40
N ARG A 16 -7.43 -3.28 2.67
CA ARG A 16 -6.49 -4.12 3.41
C ARG A 16 -7.04 -5.54 3.63
N ILE A 17 -8.29 -5.68 4.04
CA ILE A 17 -8.96 -6.99 4.18
C ILE A 17 -8.90 -7.78 2.86
N LYS A 18 -9.24 -7.15 1.73
CA LYS A 18 -9.16 -7.78 0.41
C LYS A 18 -7.72 -8.16 -0.01
N GLY A 19 -6.73 -7.38 0.40
CA GLY A 19 -5.32 -7.62 0.09
C GLY A 19 -4.65 -8.69 0.96
N THR A 20 -5.15 -8.90 2.18
CA THR A 20 -4.52 -9.75 3.21
C THR A 20 -4.22 -11.18 2.74
N PRO A 21 -5.15 -11.93 2.09
CA PRO A 21 -4.85 -13.30 1.67
C PRO A 21 -3.65 -13.38 0.72
N SER A 22 -3.53 -12.42 -0.21
CA SER A 22 -2.40 -12.37 -1.14
C SER A 22 -1.11 -11.87 -0.48
N ALA A 23 -1.18 -11.07 0.56
CA ALA A 23 -0.02 -10.61 1.32
C ALA A 23 0.58 -11.71 2.21
N LEU A 24 -0.24 -12.62 2.73
CA LEU A 24 0.19 -13.69 3.63
C LEU A 24 0.58 -14.98 2.92
N SER A 25 0.10 -15.23 1.69
CA SER A 25 0.32 -16.46 0.95
C SER A 25 1.03 -16.20 -0.38
N LYS A 26 2.26 -16.73 -0.52
CA LYS A 26 3.04 -16.66 -1.77
C LYS A 26 2.27 -17.23 -2.97
N THR A 27 1.51 -18.32 -2.75
CA THR A 27 0.72 -18.95 -3.81
C THR A 27 -0.42 -18.05 -4.29
N LEU A 28 -1.15 -17.42 -3.37
CA LEU A 28 -2.24 -16.50 -3.70
C LEU A 28 -1.69 -15.20 -4.31
N TRP A 29 -0.57 -14.70 -3.79
CA TRP A 29 0.14 -13.57 -4.37
C TRP A 29 0.52 -13.86 -5.82
N ARG A 30 1.16 -15.00 -6.09
CA ARG A 30 1.58 -15.41 -7.43
C ARG A 30 0.38 -15.53 -8.39
N LYS A 31 -0.72 -16.15 -7.96
CA LYS A 31 -1.96 -16.23 -8.77
C LYS A 31 -2.52 -14.85 -9.10
N ARG A 32 -2.53 -13.94 -8.13
CA ARG A 32 -3.00 -12.57 -8.33
C ARG A 32 -2.10 -11.82 -9.31
N MET A 33 -0.78 -11.93 -9.16
CA MET A 33 0.19 -11.30 -10.05
C MET A 33 0.06 -11.81 -11.50
N ILE A 34 -0.01 -13.12 -11.71
CA ILE A 34 -0.20 -13.70 -13.05
C ILE A 34 -1.46 -13.14 -13.71
N LYS A 35 -2.57 -13.06 -12.97
CA LYS A 35 -3.83 -12.51 -13.49
C LYS A 35 -3.70 -11.01 -13.85
N GLN A 36 -2.99 -10.23 -13.04
CA GLN A 36 -2.75 -8.82 -13.32
C GLN A 36 -1.85 -8.62 -14.53
N LEU A 37 -0.75 -9.40 -14.63
CA LEU A 37 0.17 -9.34 -15.76
C LEU A 37 -0.52 -9.72 -17.08
N ALA A 38 -1.34 -10.78 -17.08
CA ALA A 38 -2.12 -11.18 -18.24
C ALA A 38 -3.07 -10.07 -18.69
N LYS A 39 -3.79 -9.45 -17.75
CA LYS A 39 -4.69 -8.32 -18.04
C LYS A 39 -3.94 -7.09 -18.57
N ASN A 40 -2.80 -6.76 -17.97
CA ASN A 40 -1.98 -5.63 -18.42
C ASN A 40 -1.42 -5.87 -19.83
N LYS A 41 -0.98 -7.11 -20.11
CA LYS A 41 -0.49 -7.51 -21.43
C LYS A 41 -1.60 -7.42 -22.49
N GLU A 42 -2.81 -7.86 -22.16
CA GLU A 42 -3.98 -7.75 -23.03
C GLU A 42 -4.34 -6.29 -23.31
N ASN A 43 -4.41 -5.45 -22.26
CA ASN A 43 -4.75 -4.03 -22.39
C ASN A 43 -3.73 -3.24 -23.24
N ASN A 44 -2.48 -3.66 -23.28
CA ASN A 44 -1.39 -3.01 -24.00
C ASN A 44 -1.05 -3.74 -25.34
N ASN A 45 -1.93 -4.61 -25.85
CA ASN A 45 -1.70 -5.39 -27.07
C ASN A 45 -0.37 -6.17 -27.08
N GLY A 46 0.12 -6.55 -25.90
CA GLY A 46 1.39 -7.27 -25.75
C GLY A 46 2.64 -6.39 -25.77
N GLU A 47 2.52 -5.11 -26.06
CA GLU A 47 3.64 -4.17 -26.05
C GLU A 47 3.99 -3.69 -24.65
N PRO A 48 5.28 -3.49 -24.32
CA PRO A 48 5.66 -2.87 -23.06
C PRO A 48 5.18 -1.43 -23.00
N LEU A 49 4.83 -0.96 -21.80
CA LEU A 49 4.50 0.44 -21.57
C LEU A 49 5.67 1.34 -22.00
N SER A 50 5.36 2.43 -22.69
CA SER A 50 6.38 3.44 -23.06
C SER A 50 7.03 4.01 -21.78
N ASP A 51 8.29 4.45 -21.89
CA ASP A 51 9.04 5.02 -20.77
C ASP A 51 8.30 6.20 -20.11
N ALA A 52 7.61 7.02 -20.92
CA ALA A 52 6.79 8.11 -20.42
C ALA A 52 5.63 7.61 -19.58
N MET A 53 4.92 6.56 -20.00
CA MET A 53 3.81 5.96 -19.23
C MET A 53 4.31 5.27 -17.97
N GLN A 54 5.48 4.62 -18.00
CA GLN A 54 6.11 4.06 -16.81
C GLN A 54 6.44 5.15 -15.79
N GLY A 55 7.01 6.28 -16.25
CA GLY A 55 7.28 7.45 -15.40
C GLY A 55 6.02 8.01 -14.74
N VAL A 56 4.93 8.15 -15.48
CA VAL A 56 3.64 8.59 -14.94
C VAL A 56 3.11 7.61 -13.88
N ALA A 57 3.18 6.30 -14.12
CA ALA A 57 2.73 5.29 -13.16
C ALA A 57 3.55 5.35 -11.85
N ILE A 58 4.87 5.52 -11.93
CA ILE A 58 5.73 5.70 -10.75
C ILE A 58 5.34 6.97 -9.97
N LEU A 59 5.09 8.08 -10.66
CA LEU A 59 4.66 9.33 -10.03
C LEU A 59 3.31 9.16 -9.31
N ILE A 60 2.36 8.45 -9.90
CA ILE A 60 1.07 8.17 -9.25
C ILE A 60 1.28 7.41 -7.93
N VAL A 61 2.08 6.33 -7.94
CA VAL A 61 2.40 5.57 -6.73
C VAL A 61 3.06 6.45 -5.69
N PHE A 62 4.05 7.26 -6.08
CA PHE A 62 4.74 8.20 -5.19
C PHE A 62 3.76 9.18 -4.53
N PHE A 63 2.85 9.80 -5.29
CA PHE A 63 1.87 10.74 -4.73
C PHE A 63 0.86 10.04 -3.82
N MET A 64 0.46 8.80 -4.12
CA MET A 64 -0.41 8.02 -3.24
C MET A 64 0.27 7.73 -1.90
N ASP A 65 1.53 7.32 -1.89
CA ASP A 65 2.30 7.08 -0.66
C ASP A 65 2.51 8.38 0.12
N LEU A 66 2.82 9.49 -0.55
CA LEU A 66 2.93 10.81 0.07
C LEU A 66 1.61 11.23 0.73
N TYR A 67 0.48 11.01 0.06
CA TYR A 67 -0.84 11.27 0.64
C TYR A 67 -1.08 10.45 1.90
N LEU A 68 -0.73 9.17 1.92
CA LEU A 68 -0.85 8.31 3.10
C LEU A 68 0.04 8.79 4.24
N ILE A 69 1.28 9.21 3.96
CA ILE A 69 2.19 9.76 4.95
C ILE A 69 1.58 11.00 5.61
N ILE A 70 1.09 11.95 4.80
CA ILE A 70 0.43 13.16 5.31
C ILE A 70 -0.80 12.79 6.15
N PHE A 71 -1.60 11.84 5.66
CA PHE A 71 -2.79 11.36 6.37
C PHE A 71 -2.44 10.79 7.76
N TYR A 72 -1.40 9.97 7.87
CA TYR A 72 -0.96 9.41 9.16
C TYR A 72 -0.44 10.48 10.12
N ILE A 73 0.32 11.46 9.63
CA ILE A 73 0.81 12.59 10.44
C ILE A 73 -0.37 13.42 10.97
N VAL A 74 -1.29 13.80 10.10
CA VAL A 74 -2.47 14.60 10.47
C VAL A 74 -3.36 13.85 11.45
N LEU A 75 -3.57 12.55 11.23
CA LEU A 75 -4.40 11.74 12.11
C LEU A 75 -3.74 11.52 13.47
N GLY A 76 -2.44 11.28 13.49
CA GLY A 76 -1.65 11.17 14.72
C GLY A 76 -1.77 12.43 15.60
N ASN A 77 -1.56 13.59 15.00
CA ASN A 77 -1.68 14.87 15.70
C ASN A 77 -3.11 15.17 16.14
N LYS A 78 -4.11 14.77 15.35
CA LYS A 78 -5.51 14.99 15.68
C LYS A 78 -5.99 14.16 16.87
N ILE A 79 -5.58 12.89 16.97
CA ILE A 79 -5.90 12.04 18.12
C ILE A 79 -5.05 12.46 19.33
N GLY A 80 -3.79 12.82 19.13
CA GLY A 80 -2.93 13.54 20.06
C GLY A 80 -2.45 12.73 21.27
N THR A 81 -2.78 11.43 21.41
CA THR A 81 -2.19 10.60 22.45
C THR A 81 -0.78 10.16 22.07
N THR A 82 0.14 10.12 23.02
CA THR A 82 1.56 9.77 22.76
C THR A 82 1.69 8.44 22.08
N GLU A 83 0.93 7.42 22.53
CA GLU A 83 0.95 6.07 21.97
C GLU A 83 0.47 6.07 20.50
N PHE A 84 -0.56 6.87 20.20
CA PHE A 84 -1.08 6.94 18.84
C PHE A 84 -0.15 7.72 17.91
N ILE A 85 0.54 8.74 18.41
CA ILE A 85 1.59 9.47 17.66
C ILE A 85 2.74 8.51 17.31
N VAL A 86 3.19 7.68 18.26
CA VAL A 86 4.22 6.66 18.00
C VAL A 86 3.76 5.66 16.95
N MET A 87 2.51 5.19 17.02
CA MET A 87 1.96 4.29 16.00
C MET A 87 1.85 4.96 14.61
N SER A 88 1.50 6.25 14.58
CA SER A 88 1.48 7.01 13.32
C SER A 88 2.89 7.18 12.74
N ALA A 89 3.91 7.40 13.57
CA ALA A 89 5.31 7.45 13.14
C ALA A 89 5.78 6.08 12.58
N LEU A 90 5.37 4.96 13.18
CA LEU A 90 5.62 3.62 12.64
C LEU A 90 4.96 3.41 11.28
N GLN A 91 3.73 3.89 11.09
CA GLN A 91 3.06 3.84 9.78
C GLN A 91 3.79 4.68 8.72
N VAL A 92 4.22 5.87 9.06
CA VAL A 92 5.03 6.72 8.16
C VAL A 92 6.32 5.99 7.78
N PHE A 93 7.00 5.37 8.75
CA PHE A 93 8.22 4.60 8.49
C PHE A 93 7.96 3.42 7.54
N THR A 94 6.87 2.66 7.71
CA THR A 94 6.52 1.56 6.81
C THR A 94 6.16 2.03 5.41
N CYS A 95 5.50 3.18 5.26
CA CYS A 95 5.26 3.79 3.95
C CYS A 95 6.57 4.19 3.26
N LEU A 96 7.50 4.83 3.97
CA LEU A 96 8.81 5.19 3.43
C LEU A 96 9.62 3.96 3.03
N TRP A 97 9.58 2.90 3.85
CA TRP A 97 10.23 1.63 3.50
C TRP A 97 9.62 1.01 2.23
N SER A 98 8.28 0.95 2.17
CA SER A 98 7.56 0.42 1.00
C SER A 98 7.89 1.22 -0.26
N LEU A 99 7.91 2.55 -0.16
CA LEU A 99 8.30 3.44 -1.25
C LEU A 99 9.75 3.17 -1.70
N GLY A 100 10.69 3.02 -0.76
CA GLY A 100 12.08 2.70 -1.07
C GLY A 100 12.23 1.38 -1.83
N VAL A 101 11.51 0.34 -1.41
CA VAL A 101 11.48 -0.96 -2.12
C VAL A 101 10.87 -0.79 -3.51
N SER A 102 9.72 -0.10 -3.63
CA SER A 102 9.04 0.12 -4.92
C SER A 102 9.93 0.89 -5.90
N LEU A 103 10.67 1.91 -5.44
CA LEU A 103 11.61 2.66 -6.28
C LEU A 103 12.82 1.83 -6.69
N SER A 104 13.35 0.97 -5.79
CA SER A 104 14.47 0.09 -6.12
C SER A 104 14.09 -0.99 -7.16
N GLU A 105 12.83 -1.39 -7.19
CA GLU A 105 12.29 -2.39 -8.11
C GLU A 105 11.56 -1.74 -9.32
N ALA A 106 11.61 -0.42 -9.47
CA ALA A 106 10.88 0.31 -10.52
C ALA A 106 11.20 -0.18 -11.94
N LYS A 107 12.45 -0.59 -12.19
CA LYS A 107 12.86 -1.12 -13.51
C LYS A 107 12.16 -2.44 -13.88
N THR A 108 11.82 -3.26 -12.88
CA THR A 108 11.15 -4.55 -13.07
C THR A 108 9.63 -4.46 -12.90
N ALA A 109 9.13 -3.36 -12.35
CA ALA A 109 7.71 -3.17 -12.03
C ALA A 109 6.77 -3.28 -13.25
N PHE A 110 7.30 -3.03 -14.46
CA PHE A 110 6.55 -3.07 -15.72
C PHE A 110 6.88 -4.30 -16.58
N SER A 111 7.66 -5.24 -16.06
CA SER A 111 7.89 -6.53 -16.72
C SER A 111 6.60 -7.34 -16.80
N TYR A 112 6.46 -8.12 -17.87
CA TYR A 112 5.39 -9.11 -18.00
C TYR A 112 5.80 -10.50 -17.49
N ASN A 113 7.04 -10.66 -17.00
CA ASN A 113 7.54 -11.90 -16.46
C ASN A 113 7.35 -11.94 -14.94
N ILE A 114 6.64 -12.96 -14.43
CA ILE A 114 6.39 -13.14 -12.99
C ILE A 114 7.68 -13.35 -12.18
N GLU A 115 8.75 -13.84 -12.81
CA GLU A 115 10.03 -14.11 -12.15
C GLU A 115 10.79 -12.84 -11.77
N ASP A 116 10.47 -11.71 -12.40
CA ASP A 116 11.08 -10.42 -12.10
C ASP A 116 10.54 -9.81 -10.81
N PHE A 117 9.42 -10.34 -10.28
CA PHE A 117 8.78 -9.83 -9.08
C PHE A 117 9.15 -10.64 -7.84
N LYS A 118 9.58 -9.92 -6.77
CA LYS A 118 9.94 -10.53 -5.49
C LYS A 118 8.78 -10.52 -4.51
N PHE A 119 8.63 -11.61 -3.76
CA PHE A 119 7.65 -11.71 -2.68
C PHE A 119 8.32 -11.36 -1.34
N HIS A 120 8.14 -10.13 -0.88
CA HIS A 120 8.69 -9.63 0.39
C HIS A 120 7.80 -10.05 1.57
N ARG A 121 7.84 -11.34 1.94
CA ARG A 121 6.94 -11.93 2.95
C ARG A 121 6.94 -11.16 4.27
N PHE A 122 8.11 -10.85 4.80
CA PHE A 122 8.23 -10.18 6.09
C PHE A 122 7.62 -8.78 6.07
N GLN A 123 7.95 -7.98 5.07
CA GLN A 123 7.41 -6.64 4.89
C GLN A 123 5.88 -6.65 4.74
N LEU A 124 5.36 -7.55 3.89
CA LEU A 124 3.93 -7.67 3.66
C LEU A 124 3.18 -8.08 4.92
N PHE A 125 3.71 -9.06 5.67
CA PHE A 125 3.13 -9.48 6.94
C PHE A 125 3.12 -8.34 7.97
N PHE A 126 4.26 -7.68 8.14
CA PHE A 126 4.42 -6.58 9.09
C PHE A 126 3.46 -5.43 8.79
N ASN A 127 3.37 -5.02 7.51
CA ASN A 127 2.43 -3.98 7.09
C ASN A 127 0.97 -4.38 7.36
N VAL A 128 0.59 -5.65 7.10
CA VAL A 128 -0.77 -6.12 7.38
C VAL A 128 -1.10 -5.99 8.86
N VAL A 129 -0.22 -6.47 9.75
CA VAL A 129 -0.45 -6.44 11.19
C VAL A 129 -0.54 -5.00 11.70
N LEU A 130 0.41 -4.14 11.30
CA LEU A 130 0.40 -2.73 11.70
C LEU A 130 -0.84 -1.99 11.22
N ASP A 131 -1.27 -2.21 9.97
CA ASP A 131 -2.45 -1.55 9.44
C ASP A 131 -3.73 -1.94 10.18
N TYR A 132 -3.90 -3.23 10.51
CA TYR A 132 -5.05 -3.67 11.30
C TYR A 132 -5.07 -3.03 12.68
N ILE A 133 -3.94 -3.01 13.38
CA ILE A 133 -3.84 -2.39 14.71
C ILE A 133 -4.14 -0.89 14.59
N TYR A 134 -3.49 -0.20 13.64
CA TYR A 134 -3.62 1.24 13.47
C TYR A 134 -5.04 1.67 13.13
N TYR A 135 -5.64 1.06 12.09
CA TYR A 135 -6.97 1.45 11.64
C TYR A 135 -8.05 1.13 12.68
N SER A 136 -7.97 -0.03 13.33
CA SER A 136 -8.92 -0.38 14.41
C SER A 136 -8.83 0.58 15.58
N TRP A 137 -7.60 0.93 15.97
CA TRP A 137 -7.38 1.89 17.07
C TRP A 137 -7.82 3.30 16.69
N ALA A 138 -7.50 3.77 15.50
CA ALA A 138 -7.95 5.07 14.99
C ALA A 138 -9.48 5.20 14.96
N ILE A 139 -10.16 4.17 14.45
CA ILE A 139 -11.63 4.12 14.41
C ILE A 139 -12.19 4.18 15.85
N TYR A 140 -11.65 3.37 16.78
CA TYR A 140 -12.06 3.39 18.17
C TYR A 140 -11.90 4.77 18.80
N MET A 141 -10.74 5.41 18.64
CA MET A 141 -10.45 6.74 19.21
C MET A 141 -11.34 7.84 18.62
N LEU A 142 -11.70 7.71 17.36
CA LEU A 142 -12.59 8.67 16.70
C LEU A 142 -14.07 8.46 17.06
N LEU A 143 -14.49 7.25 17.40
CA LEU A 143 -15.87 6.97 17.79
C LEU A 143 -16.16 7.36 19.25
N LYS A 144 -15.15 7.30 20.10
CA LYS A 144 -15.21 7.76 21.49
C LYS A 144 -15.30 9.28 21.60
#